data_b0b3331fbdea53b106e7c689712a7495
#
_entry.id   b0b3331fbdea53b106e7c689712a7495
#
_cell.length_a   1.000
_cell.length_b   1.000
_cell.length_c   1.000
_cell.angle_alpha   90.00
_cell.angle_beta   90.00
_cell.angle_gamma   90.00
#
_symmetry.space_group_name_H-M   'P 1'
#
loop_
_entity.id
_entity.type
_entity.pdbx_description
1 polymer ?
#
loop_
_entity_poly.entity_id
_entity_poly.type
_entity_poly.pdbx_seq_one_letter_code
_entity_poly.pdbx_strand_id
1 'polypeptide(L)'
;MSSDFFTTVVAVPISPVVPITPMMPITPMVPIPFPDPIGMQSNIDVNATFSNTSMVDETFALKKQGYATGLATALVRSTRTVHPLRIWVVDNSGSMAIGDGARLVDCGGPSKLKSVPCSRWDELSLAVEYHSQISALMSAPTTFRLLNGSLGGDSDFLVGENADDVERAMDTMAKASPGGATPLTEHVYAIKEMIAPMAPNLRAKGQRVVVVIATDGLPTNAEGYGGGEETNRFVTALRSLEGLPVWVVIRLCTDSKQVASFYNELDSQLEMSLEVIDDFFQEAKEVHRHNPWLNYCLPLHRAREFGFQDRVLDYIDERPLSVADLKMFCAMLFGDEKLSAIDPAQDWQLFSERVEFLVKNEKLNYNPIKKKEKPWISIGAMNRMYGPPWECVLM
;
A
#
# COMPACT_ATOMS: atom_id res chain seq x y z
N MET A 1 -36.39 -62.42 34.41
CA MET A 1 -36.95 -61.15 34.89
C MET A 1 -36.41 -60.08 34.02
N SER A 2 -37.22 -59.67 33.07
CA SER A 2 -36.98 -58.68 32.03
C SER A 2 -37.42 -57.34 32.57
N SER A 3 -36.65 -56.28 32.41
CA SER A 3 -37.08 -54.93 32.68
C SER A 3 -36.65 -54.04 31.47
N ASP A 4 -37.65 -53.75 30.67
CA ASP A 4 -37.61 -52.86 29.53
C ASP A 4 -37.44 -51.39 30.00
N PHE A 5 -36.42 -50.69 29.49
CA PHE A 5 -36.30 -49.23 29.58
C PHE A 5 -36.88 -48.60 28.30
N PHE A 6 -38.04 -48.02 28.39
CA PHE A 6 -38.61 -47.15 27.36
C PHE A 6 -37.93 -45.76 27.47
N THR A 7 -37.24 -45.37 26.41
CA THR A 7 -36.72 -44.00 26.27
C THR A 7 -37.77 -43.18 25.53
N THR A 8 -38.40 -42.23 26.24
CA THR A 8 -39.37 -41.30 25.68
C THR A 8 -38.64 -40.24 24.86
N VAL A 9 -38.85 -40.25 23.54
CA VAL A 9 -38.37 -39.18 22.64
C VAL A 9 -39.32 -38.00 22.73
N VAL A 10 -38.84 -36.86 23.27
CA VAL A 10 -39.57 -35.60 23.29
C VAL A 10 -39.44 -34.95 21.92
N ALA A 11 -40.53 -34.79 21.20
CA ALA A 11 -40.58 -34.08 19.94
C ALA A 11 -40.39 -32.57 20.16
N VAL A 12 -39.37 -31.97 19.50
CA VAL A 12 -39.19 -30.53 19.45
C VAL A 12 -40.17 -29.95 18.42
N PRO A 13 -40.92 -28.89 18.73
CA PRO A 13 -41.86 -28.30 17.79
C PRO A 13 -41.10 -27.58 16.66
N ILE A 14 -41.45 -27.91 15.42
CA ILE A 14 -40.97 -27.28 14.21
C ILE A 14 -41.62 -25.89 14.10
N SER A 15 -40.81 -24.83 14.11
CA SER A 15 -41.28 -23.47 13.87
C SER A 15 -41.84 -23.34 12.45
N PRO A 16 -42.89 -22.53 12.24
CA PRO A 16 -43.51 -22.39 10.95
C PRO A 16 -42.58 -21.77 9.93
N VAL A 17 -42.49 -22.38 8.74
CA VAL A 17 -41.76 -21.91 7.59
C VAL A 17 -42.37 -20.59 7.13
N VAL A 18 -41.57 -19.51 7.18
CA VAL A 18 -41.94 -18.21 6.61
C VAL A 18 -42.01 -18.38 5.09
N PRO A 19 -43.09 -17.95 4.41
CA PRO A 19 -43.13 -18.01 2.95
C PRO A 19 -42.06 -17.14 2.30
N ILE A 20 -41.25 -17.76 1.45
CA ILE A 20 -40.28 -17.06 0.62
C ILE A 20 -41.06 -16.23 -0.41
N THR A 21 -40.99 -14.92 -0.30
CA THR A 21 -41.52 -14.01 -1.32
C THR A 21 -40.76 -14.27 -2.64
N PRO A 22 -41.46 -14.43 -3.78
CA PRO A 22 -40.78 -14.63 -5.05
C PRO A 22 -39.87 -13.42 -5.34
N MET A 23 -38.57 -13.67 -5.51
CA MET A 23 -37.64 -12.67 -6.00
C MET A 23 -38.12 -12.20 -7.38
N MET A 24 -38.24 -10.88 -7.56
CA MET A 24 -38.44 -10.28 -8.87
C MET A 24 -37.30 -10.72 -9.81
N PRO A 25 -37.58 -10.99 -11.09
CA PRO A 25 -36.55 -11.34 -12.04
C PRO A 25 -35.55 -10.17 -12.13
N ILE A 26 -34.30 -10.46 -11.81
CA ILE A 26 -33.18 -9.53 -12.01
C ILE A 26 -33.08 -9.31 -13.53
N THR A 27 -33.40 -8.12 -13.99
CA THR A 27 -33.14 -7.71 -15.38
C THR A 27 -31.63 -7.83 -15.61
N PRO A 28 -31.15 -8.53 -16.67
CA PRO A 28 -29.72 -8.57 -16.96
C PRO A 28 -29.25 -7.13 -17.14
N MET A 29 -28.33 -6.68 -16.31
CA MET A 29 -27.65 -5.42 -16.54
C MET A 29 -26.90 -5.55 -17.87
N VAL A 30 -27.27 -4.70 -18.82
CA VAL A 30 -26.50 -4.51 -20.04
C VAL A 30 -25.08 -4.12 -19.59
N PRO A 31 -24.01 -4.77 -20.12
CA PRO A 31 -22.66 -4.34 -19.79
C PRO A 31 -22.56 -2.85 -20.10
N ILE A 32 -22.29 -2.04 -19.10
CA ILE A 32 -22.00 -0.62 -19.31
C ILE A 32 -20.71 -0.60 -20.09
N PRO A 33 -20.66 -0.07 -21.33
CA PRO A 33 -19.42 0.09 -22.04
C PRO A 33 -18.53 0.95 -21.14
N PHE A 34 -17.29 0.49 -20.90
CA PHE A 34 -16.29 1.29 -20.21
C PHE A 34 -16.24 2.65 -20.91
N PRO A 35 -16.35 3.78 -20.19
CA PRO A 35 -16.14 5.06 -20.82
C PRO A 35 -14.77 5.04 -21.49
N ASP A 36 -14.70 5.53 -22.73
CA ASP A 36 -13.42 5.71 -23.40
C ASP A 36 -12.47 6.42 -22.42
N PRO A 37 -11.20 5.99 -22.34
CA PRO A 37 -10.25 6.54 -21.36
C PRO A 37 -10.26 8.04 -21.50
N ILE A 38 -10.68 8.74 -20.43
CA ILE A 38 -10.80 10.19 -20.40
C ILE A 38 -9.44 10.75 -20.79
N GLY A 39 -9.36 11.22 -22.04
CA GLY A 39 -8.41 12.19 -22.52
C GLY A 39 -6.91 11.93 -22.30
N MET A 40 -6.46 10.71 -22.03
CA MET A 40 -5.06 10.35 -22.25
C MET A 40 -4.83 10.20 -23.76
N GLN A 41 -5.03 11.33 -24.49
CA GLN A 41 -4.50 11.44 -25.83
C GLN A 41 -2.98 11.22 -25.73
N SER A 42 -2.42 10.57 -26.72
CA SER A 42 -1.00 10.21 -26.92
C SER A 42 0.02 11.36 -26.83
N ASN A 43 -0.35 12.47 -26.23
CA ASN A 43 0.39 13.71 -26.02
C ASN A 43 0.56 14.06 -24.53
N ILE A 44 0.61 13.08 -23.61
CA ILE A 44 1.19 13.40 -22.31
C ILE A 44 2.65 13.69 -22.60
N ASP A 45 2.95 14.97 -22.73
CA ASP A 45 4.34 15.43 -22.75
C ASP A 45 4.91 15.21 -21.36
N VAL A 46 5.57 14.06 -21.20
CA VAL A 46 6.27 13.68 -19.93
C VAL A 46 7.33 14.74 -19.57
N ASN A 47 7.59 15.72 -20.44
CA ASN A 47 8.44 16.87 -20.19
C ASN A 47 7.66 18.14 -19.81
N ALA A 48 6.31 18.14 -19.97
CA ALA A 48 5.50 19.29 -19.64
C ALA A 48 5.21 19.34 -18.14
N THR A 49 5.74 20.32 -17.51
CA THR A 49 5.28 20.93 -16.27
C THR A 49 5.51 20.13 -14.98
N PHE A 50 6.74 19.87 -14.64
CA PHE A 50 7.06 19.92 -13.21
C PHE A 50 6.85 21.38 -12.76
N SER A 51 5.92 21.59 -11.82
CA SER A 51 5.71 22.91 -11.22
C SER A 51 7.06 23.50 -10.74
N ASN A 52 7.14 24.83 -10.62
CA ASN A 52 8.32 25.52 -10.12
C ASN A 52 8.70 25.17 -8.66
N THR A 53 8.04 24.19 -8.06
CA THR A 53 8.37 23.69 -6.72
C THR A 53 9.71 22.98 -6.79
N SER A 54 10.68 23.43 -5.99
CA SER A 54 12.01 22.83 -6.00
C SER A 54 12.00 21.48 -5.29
N MET A 55 12.89 20.56 -5.66
CA MET A 55 13.08 19.30 -4.92
C MET A 55 13.32 19.53 -3.42
N VAL A 56 13.87 20.67 -3.05
CA VAL A 56 14.13 21.08 -1.67
C VAL A 56 12.81 21.33 -0.95
N ASP A 57 11.87 22.03 -1.59
CA ASP A 57 10.56 22.35 -0.98
C ASP A 57 9.72 21.09 -0.80
N GLU A 58 9.71 20.18 -1.78
CA GLU A 58 9.01 18.89 -1.69
C GLU A 58 9.60 18.02 -0.58
N THR A 59 10.92 17.88 -0.54
CA THR A 59 11.63 17.16 0.54
C THR A 59 11.31 17.76 1.91
N PHE A 60 11.28 19.07 2.03
CA PHE A 60 10.95 19.76 3.28
C PHE A 60 9.48 19.51 3.70
N ALA A 61 8.55 19.52 2.74
CA ALA A 61 7.14 19.22 3.00
C ALA A 61 6.95 17.77 3.48
N LEU A 62 7.64 16.80 2.89
CA LEU A 62 7.62 15.41 3.35
C LEU A 62 8.22 15.27 4.75
N LYS A 63 9.34 15.94 5.03
CA LYS A 63 9.94 15.97 6.39
C LYS A 63 8.98 16.53 7.44
N LYS A 64 8.20 17.54 7.10
CA LYS A 64 7.12 18.04 7.99
C LYS A 64 6.07 16.99 8.28
N GLN A 65 5.84 16.03 7.39
CA GLN A 65 4.92 14.90 7.58
C GLN A 65 5.56 13.72 8.33
N GLY A 66 6.84 13.81 8.70
CA GLY A 66 7.53 12.79 9.48
C GLY A 66 8.45 11.87 8.68
N TYR A 67 8.62 12.08 7.38
CA TYR A 67 9.62 11.35 6.61
C TYR A 67 11.03 11.66 7.10
N ALA A 68 11.87 10.64 7.17
CA ALA A 68 13.30 10.83 7.41
C ALA A 68 13.95 11.50 6.18
N THR A 69 15.01 12.25 6.41
CA THR A 69 15.63 13.12 5.41
C THR A 69 16.02 12.40 4.13
N GLY A 70 16.69 11.25 4.25
CA GLY A 70 17.12 10.45 3.09
C GLY A 70 15.95 9.86 2.34
N LEU A 71 14.98 9.27 3.07
CA LEU A 71 13.77 8.69 2.49
C LEU A 71 12.98 9.75 1.70
N ALA A 72 12.76 10.94 2.28
CA ALA A 72 12.08 12.04 1.61
C ALA A 72 12.79 12.44 0.31
N THR A 73 14.11 12.62 0.37
CA THR A 73 14.92 12.98 -0.79
C THR A 73 14.89 11.90 -1.87
N ALA A 74 15.00 10.63 -1.46
CA ALA A 74 14.98 9.50 -2.38
C ALA A 74 13.60 9.33 -3.05
N LEU A 75 12.51 9.52 -2.30
CA LEU A 75 11.14 9.47 -2.83
C LEU A 75 10.90 10.56 -3.88
N VAL A 76 11.27 11.82 -3.58
CA VAL A 76 11.15 12.93 -4.54
C VAL A 76 11.98 12.67 -5.80
N ARG A 77 13.23 12.22 -5.63
CA ARG A 77 14.09 11.87 -6.77
C ARG A 77 13.51 10.75 -7.61
N SER A 78 13.09 9.63 -6.98
CA SER A 78 12.50 8.49 -7.67
C SER A 78 11.24 8.89 -8.45
N THR A 79 10.38 9.71 -7.86
CA THR A 79 9.18 10.22 -8.51
C THR A 79 9.51 11.02 -9.78
N ARG A 80 10.52 11.87 -9.73
CA ARG A 80 10.88 12.72 -10.88
C ARG A 80 11.67 11.98 -11.98
N THR A 81 12.44 10.94 -11.61
CA THR A 81 13.40 10.35 -12.56
C THR A 81 13.04 8.93 -12.99
N VAL A 82 12.41 8.14 -12.11
CA VAL A 82 12.16 6.71 -12.34
C VAL A 82 10.66 6.41 -12.48
N HIS A 83 9.84 6.98 -11.59
CA HIS A 83 8.42 6.69 -11.50
C HIS A 83 7.57 7.95 -11.71
N PRO A 84 7.52 8.52 -12.94
CA PRO A 84 6.82 9.79 -13.19
C PRO A 84 5.31 9.67 -13.15
N LEU A 85 4.76 8.48 -13.37
CA LEU A 85 3.32 8.24 -13.48
C LEU A 85 2.88 7.14 -12.52
N ARG A 86 1.65 7.26 -12.00
CA ARG A 86 1.01 6.27 -11.14
C ARG A 86 -0.43 5.99 -11.58
N ILE A 87 -0.83 4.73 -11.42
CA ILE A 87 -2.21 4.29 -11.65
C ILE A 87 -2.62 3.46 -10.43
N TRP A 88 -3.65 3.90 -9.73
CA TRP A 88 -4.26 3.17 -8.63
C TRP A 88 -5.55 2.49 -9.08
N VAL A 89 -5.69 1.23 -8.75
CA VAL A 89 -6.97 0.52 -8.75
C VAL A 89 -7.45 0.48 -7.29
N VAL A 90 -8.58 1.12 -7.04
CA VAL A 90 -9.13 1.32 -5.69
C VAL A 90 -10.35 0.43 -5.54
N ASP A 91 -10.22 -0.59 -4.71
CA ASP A 91 -11.31 -1.51 -4.43
C ASP A 91 -12.41 -0.83 -3.61
N ASN A 92 -13.59 -0.72 -4.19
CA ASN A 92 -14.81 -0.31 -3.53
C ASN A 92 -15.89 -1.41 -3.62
N SER A 93 -15.49 -2.68 -3.66
CA SER A 93 -16.40 -3.82 -3.61
C SER A 93 -17.15 -3.91 -2.28
N GLY A 94 -18.18 -4.76 -2.22
CA GLY A 94 -19.03 -4.90 -1.04
C GLY A 94 -18.29 -5.31 0.23
N SER A 95 -17.20 -6.09 0.14
CA SER A 95 -16.38 -6.52 1.27
C SER A 95 -15.63 -5.36 1.94
N MET A 96 -15.35 -4.28 1.24
CA MET A 96 -14.70 -3.10 1.81
C MET A 96 -15.53 -2.39 2.90
N ALA A 97 -16.82 -2.72 3.04
CA ALA A 97 -17.67 -2.26 4.15
C ALA A 97 -17.37 -2.96 5.48
N ILE A 98 -16.57 -4.04 5.50
CA ILE A 98 -16.24 -4.77 6.74
C ILE A 98 -15.45 -3.85 7.68
N GLY A 99 -15.83 -3.85 8.97
CA GLY A 99 -15.31 -2.95 10.00
C GLY A 99 -14.08 -3.48 10.76
N ASP A 100 -13.15 -4.15 10.10
CA ASP A 100 -11.89 -4.68 10.67
C ASP A 100 -10.67 -3.82 10.33
N GLY A 101 -10.85 -2.74 9.59
CA GLY A 101 -9.82 -1.73 9.32
C GLY A 101 -9.49 -0.86 10.54
N ALA A 102 -8.41 -0.11 10.45
CA ALA A 102 -7.97 0.81 11.49
C ALA A 102 -7.34 2.08 10.94
N ARG A 103 -7.63 3.21 11.56
CA ARG A 103 -7.06 4.52 11.18
C ARG A 103 -6.43 5.25 12.36
N LEU A 104 -5.48 6.11 12.06
CA LEU A 104 -4.88 7.00 13.04
C LEU A 104 -5.67 8.30 13.13
N VAL A 105 -6.02 8.73 14.36
CA VAL A 105 -6.73 9.99 14.64
C VAL A 105 -5.90 10.83 15.59
N ASP A 106 -5.80 12.12 15.32
CA ASP A 106 -5.23 13.07 16.27
C ASP A 106 -6.25 13.39 17.36
N CYS A 107 -5.94 13.03 18.58
CA CYS A 107 -6.81 13.21 19.75
C CYS A 107 -6.43 14.43 20.61
N GLY A 108 -5.45 15.25 20.16
CA GLY A 108 -5.05 16.49 20.87
C GLY A 108 -4.58 16.21 22.31
N GLY A 109 -3.33 15.76 22.49
CA GLY A 109 -2.79 15.46 23.83
C GLY A 109 -1.33 14.97 23.78
N PRO A 110 -0.76 14.51 24.91
CA PRO A 110 0.64 14.05 24.95
C PRO A 110 0.95 12.86 24.05
N SER A 111 -0.05 12.00 23.78
CA SER A 111 -0.03 10.98 22.73
C SER A 111 -1.04 11.41 21.68
N LYS A 112 -0.62 12.26 20.75
CA LYS A 112 -1.49 12.89 19.77
C LYS A 112 -2.26 11.90 18.90
N LEU A 113 -1.62 10.81 18.47
CA LEU A 113 -2.21 9.84 17.58
C LEU A 113 -2.71 8.60 18.32
N LYS A 114 -3.92 8.17 17.97
CA LYS A 114 -4.50 6.90 18.41
C LYS A 114 -5.04 6.12 17.23
N SER A 115 -4.91 4.79 17.26
CA SER A 115 -5.59 3.90 16.35
C SER A 115 -7.04 3.74 16.80
N VAL A 116 -7.97 3.94 15.86
CA VAL A 116 -9.41 3.70 16.05
C VAL A 116 -9.91 2.73 14.97
N PRO A 117 -10.83 1.81 15.31
CA PRO A 117 -11.45 0.94 14.33
C PRO A 117 -12.23 1.72 13.27
N CYS A 118 -12.25 1.22 12.05
CA CYS A 118 -13.06 1.76 10.96
C CYS A 118 -13.36 0.65 9.94
N SER A 119 -14.10 0.95 8.87
CA SER A 119 -14.21 0.03 7.74
C SER A 119 -12.91 0.00 6.93
N ARG A 120 -12.69 -1.07 6.16
CA ARG A 120 -11.59 -1.15 5.17
C ARG A 120 -11.67 0.01 4.19
N TRP A 121 -12.90 0.38 3.79
CA TRP A 121 -13.14 1.52 2.91
C TRP A 121 -12.70 2.85 3.52
N ASP A 122 -13.04 3.10 4.78
CA ASP A 122 -12.60 4.34 5.46
C ASP A 122 -11.07 4.42 5.55
N GLU A 123 -10.40 3.28 5.81
CA GLU A 123 -8.94 3.22 5.84
C GLU A 123 -8.34 3.49 4.46
N LEU A 124 -8.86 2.82 3.41
CA LEU A 124 -8.39 3.01 2.04
C LEU A 124 -8.69 4.41 1.52
N SER A 125 -9.85 4.98 1.85
CA SER A 125 -10.20 6.36 1.48
C SER A 125 -9.21 7.38 2.03
N LEU A 126 -8.77 7.22 3.28
CA LEU A 126 -7.70 8.06 3.86
C LEU A 126 -6.34 7.85 3.15
N ALA A 127 -6.07 6.64 2.65
CA ALA A 127 -4.87 6.39 1.85
C ALA A 127 -4.96 7.13 0.51
N VAL A 128 -6.10 7.03 -0.19
CA VAL A 128 -6.35 7.74 -1.46
C VAL A 128 -6.26 9.26 -1.27
N GLU A 129 -6.88 9.80 -0.21
CA GLU A 129 -6.76 11.23 0.13
C GLU A 129 -5.29 11.64 0.30
N TYR A 130 -4.55 10.90 1.12
CA TYR A 130 -3.14 11.17 1.35
C TYR A 130 -2.31 11.12 0.07
N HIS A 131 -2.50 10.08 -0.74
CA HIS A 131 -1.76 9.93 -2.01
C HIS A 131 -2.17 10.95 -3.06
N SER A 132 -3.41 11.43 -3.05
CA SER A 132 -3.85 12.56 -3.87
C SER A 132 -3.09 13.85 -3.49
N GLN A 133 -2.97 14.15 -2.19
CA GLN A 133 -2.23 15.32 -1.71
C GLN A 133 -0.73 15.24 -2.03
N ILE A 134 -0.11 14.07 -1.87
CA ILE A 134 1.31 13.85 -2.21
C ILE A 134 1.54 13.95 -3.72
N SER A 135 0.64 13.41 -4.52
CA SER A 135 0.71 13.51 -5.99
C SER A 135 0.66 14.96 -6.46
N ALA A 136 -0.24 15.77 -5.89
CA ALA A 136 -0.31 17.18 -6.16
C ALA A 136 0.93 17.94 -5.69
N LEU A 137 1.43 17.65 -4.46
CA LEU A 137 2.64 18.25 -3.91
C LEU A 137 3.86 18.04 -4.82
N MET A 138 4.01 16.84 -5.37
CA MET A 138 5.16 16.46 -6.20
C MET A 138 4.92 16.64 -7.69
N SER A 139 3.78 17.22 -8.09
CA SER A 139 3.35 17.29 -9.50
C SER A 139 3.55 15.94 -10.22
N ALA A 140 3.12 14.87 -9.56
CA ALA A 140 3.25 13.50 -10.02
C ALA A 140 1.90 12.97 -10.51
N PRO A 141 1.60 12.99 -11.82
CA PRO A 141 0.33 12.54 -12.36
C PRO A 141 -0.04 11.15 -11.86
N THR A 142 -1.18 11.07 -11.18
CA THR A 142 -1.68 9.84 -10.57
C THR A 142 -3.15 9.67 -10.92
N THR A 143 -3.47 8.61 -11.66
CA THR A 143 -4.84 8.22 -11.97
C THR A 143 -5.34 7.25 -10.91
N PHE A 144 -6.48 7.54 -10.30
CA PHE A 144 -7.20 6.64 -9.41
C PHE A 144 -8.41 6.08 -10.15
N ARG A 145 -8.61 4.77 -10.07
CA ARG A 145 -9.68 4.02 -10.72
C ARG A 145 -10.45 3.23 -9.69
N LEU A 146 -11.72 3.56 -9.48
CA LEU A 146 -12.62 2.76 -8.65
C LEU A 146 -12.98 1.46 -9.38
N LEU A 147 -12.98 0.31 -8.69
CA LEU A 147 -13.38 -0.97 -9.28
C LEU A 147 -14.84 -0.97 -9.74
N ASN A 148 -15.70 -0.31 -8.98
CA ASN A 148 -17.11 -0.21 -9.31
C ASN A 148 -17.48 1.27 -9.47
N GLY A 149 -18.14 1.62 -10.57
CA GLY A 149 -18.59 2.98 -10.81
C GLY A 149 -19.50 3.49 -9.69
N SER A 150 -19.35 4.74 -9.29
CA SER A 150 -20.25 5.40 -8.34
C SER A 150 -21.56 5.80 -9.03
N LEU A 151 -22.68 5.75 -8.28
CA LEU A 151 -23.97 6.23 -8.78
C LEU A 151 -23.90 7.74 -9.08
N GLY A 152 -23.73 8.10 -10.36
CA GLY A 152 -23.71 9.48 -10.83
C GLY A 152 -22.39 10.22 -10.71
N GLY A 153 -21.25 9.51 -10.48
CA GLY A 153 -19.90 10.06 -10.47
C GLY A 153 -18.95 9.36 -11.44
N ASP A 154 -17.81 10.00 -11.70
CA ASP A 154 -16.74 9.40 -12.49
C ASP A 154 -16.13 8.23 -11.72
N SER A 155 -15.81 7.14 -12.42
CA SER A 155 -15.07 6.01 -11.85
C SER A 155 -13.57 6.26 -11.74
N ASP A 156 -13.07 7.18 -12.56
CA ASP A 156 -11.66 7.52 -12.69
C ASP A 156 -11.44 9.01 -12.42
N PHE A 157 -10.37 9.35 -11.70
CA PHE A 157 -9.95 10.73 -11.52
C PHE A 157 -8.44 10.85 -11.54
N LEU A 158 -7.95 11.97 -12.05
CA LEU A 158 -6.53 12.28 -12.19
C LEU A 158 -6.15 13.39 -11.21
N VAL A 159 -4.98 13.25 -10.58
CA VAL A 159 -4.41 14.21 -9.63
C VAL A 159 -2.96 14.49 -9.98
N GLY A 160 -2.50 15.71 -9.73
CA GLY A 160 -1.11 16.11 -9.86
C GLY A 160 -0.78 16.87 -11.13
N GLU A 161 -1.81 17.28 -11.90
CA GLU A 161 -1.68 18.14 -13.09
C GLU A 161 -2.22 19.55 -12.85
N ASN A 162 -3.32 19.69 -12.10
CA ASN A 162 -4.00 20.96 -11.87
C ASN A 162 -4.21 21.24 -10.38
N ALA A 163 -4.39 22.51 -10.04
CA ALA A 163 -4.52 22.95 -8.65
C ALA A 163 -5.79 22.44 -7.94
N ASP A 164 -6.89 22.21 -8.69
CA ASP A 164 -8.18 21.73 -8.19
C ASP A 164 -8.34 20.21 -8.20
N ASP A 165 -7.30 19.48 -8.64
CA ASP A 165 -7.36 18.01 -8.77
C ASP A 165 -7.66 17.33 -7.45
N VAL A 166 -7.06 17.78 -6.34
CA VAL A 166 -7.28 17.19 -5.01
C VAL A 166 -8.71 17.39 -4.54
N GLU A 167 -9.29 18.58 -4.76
CA GLU A 167 -10.68 18.86 -4.38
C GLU A 167 -11.65 17.96 -5.16
N ARG A 168 -11.45 17.81 -6.47
CA ARG A 168 -12.25 16.91 -7.32
C ARG A 168 -12.11 15.45 -6.90
N ALA A 169 -10.90 15.02 -6.55
CA ALA A 169 -10.64 13.66 -6.04
C ALA A 169 -11.41 13.41 -4.74
N MET A 170 -11.40 14.36 -3.80
CA MET A 170 -12.12 14.24 -2.53
C MET A 170 -13.63 14.24 -2.74
N ASP A 171 -14.16 15.05 -3.66
CA ASP A 171 -15.59 15.04 -4.02
C ASP A 171 -16.01 13.69 -4.62
N THR A 172 -15.17 13.10 -5.49
CA THR A 172 -15.41 11.76 -6.07
C THR A 172 -15.40 10.68 -4.97
N MET A 173 -14.40 10.69 -4.09
CA MET A 173 -14.31 9.72 -3.00
C MET A 173 -15.45 9.85 -1.99
N ALA A 174 -15.93 11.06 -1.72
CA ALA A 174 -17.07 11.30 -0.84
C ALA A 174 -18.40 10.76 -1.41
N LYS A 175 -18.53 10.65 -2.72
CA LYS A 175 -19.69 10.07 -3.43
C LYS A 175 -19.56 8.56 -3.60
N ALA A 176 -18.36 8.02 -3.54
CA ALA A 176 -18.11 6.60 -3.67
C ALA A 176 -18.46 5.86 -2.38
N SER A 177 -18.95 4.64 -2.52
CA SER A 177 -19.29 3.76 -1.39
C SER A 177 -19.00 2.30 -1.74
N PRO A 178 -18.71 1.46 -0.74
CA PRO A 178 -18.55 0.03 -0.98
C PRO A 178 -19.80 -0.62 -1.57
N GLY A 179 -19.60 -1.37 -2.64
CA GLY A 179 -20.65 -2.13 -3.30
C GLY A 179 -20.17 -2.79 -4.60
N GLY A 180 -20.87 -3.81 -5.06
CA GLY A 180 -20.50 -4.52 -6.28
C GLY A 180 -19.43 -5.61 -6.09
N ALA A 181 -18.85 -6.02 -7.20
CA ALA A 181 -17.90 -7.11 -7.35
C ALA A 181 -16.43 -6.65 -7.27
N THR A 182 -15.48 -7.57 -7.51
CA THR A 182 -14.05 -7.29 -7.53
C THR A 182 -13.43 -7.60 -8.91
N PRO A 183 -13.82 -6.89 -10.00
CA PRO A 183 -13.44 -7.20 -11.37
C PRO A 183 -12.02 -6.71 -11.71
N LEU A 184 -11.01 -7.17 -10.96
CA LEU A 184 -9.61 -6.73 -11.11
C LEU A 184 -9.04 -7.04 -12.49
N THR A 185 -9.44 -8.15 -13.10
CA THR A 185 -8.93 -8.62 -14.40
C THR A 185 -9.12 -7.58 -15.49
N GLU A 186 -10.31 -7.01 -15.57
CA GLU A 186 -10.69 -6.02 -16.58
C GLU A 186 -9.89 -4.72 -16.40
N HIS A 187 -9.70 -4.30 -15.14
CA HIS A 187 -8.90 -3.11 -14.82
C HIS A 187 -7.43 -3.31 -15.20
N VAL A 188 -6.84 -4.49 -14.98
CA VAL A 188 -5.45 -4.77 -15.38
C VAL A 188 -5.30 -4.71 -16.89
N TYR A 189 -6.23 -5.28 -17.67
CA TYR A 189 -6.20 -5.15 -19.12
C TYR A 189 -6.34 -3.70 -19.60
N ALA A 190 -7.25 -2.93 -19.01
CA ALA A 190 -7.39 -1.51 -19.32
C ALA A 190 -6.09 -0.73 -19.03
N ILE A 191 -5.41 -1.01 -17.92
CA ILE A 191 -4.12 -0.42 -17.56
C ILE A 191 -3.05 -0.78 -18.59
N LYS A 192 -3.01 -2.05 -19.03
CA LYS A 192 -2.10 -2.48 -20.10
C LYS A 192 -2.28 -1.63 -21.36
N GLU A 193 -3.53 -1.45 -21.82
CA GLU A 193 -3.82 -0.65 -23.01
C GLU A 193 -3.44 0.83 -22.84
N MET A 194 -3.53 1.36 -21.61
CA MET A 194 -3.06 2.72 -21.30
C MET A 194 -1.54 2.84 -21.37
N ILE A 195 -0.80 1.85 -20.86
CA ILE A 195 0.66 1.91 -20.75
C ILE A 195 1.35 1.53 -22.06
N ALA A 196 0.82 0.61 -22.83
CA ALA A 196 1.46 0.08 -24.04
C ALA A 196 1.92 1.16 -25.05
N PRO A 197 1.13 2.20 -25.35
CA PRO A 197 1.57 3.29 -26.23
C PRO A 197 2.73 4.12 -25.69
N MET A 198 2.84 4.26 -24.36
CA MET A 198 3.87 5.05 -23.68
C MET A 198 5.17 4.25 -23.46
N ALA A 199 5.11 2.93 -23.51
CA ALA A 199 6.20 2.03 -23.14
C ALA A 199 7.53 2.31 -23.88
N PRO A 200 7.58 2.60 -25.20
CA PRO A 200 8.82 2.92 -25.88
C PRO A 200 9.52 4.17 -25.31
N ASN A 201 8.75 5.22 -25.04
CA ASN A 201 9.29 6.48 -24.48
C ASN A 201 9.78 6.29 -23.03
N LEU A 202 8.99 5.60 -22.20
CA LEU A 202 9.38 5.30 -20.81
C LEU A 202 10.66 4.48 -20.77
N ARG A 203 10.79 3.43 -21.58
CA ARG A 203 12.03 2.63 -21.67
C ARG A 203 13.23 3.46 -22.10
N ALA A 204 13.08 4.32 -23.12
CA ALA A 204 14.16 5.18 -23.59
C ALA A 204 14.68 6.12 -22.48
N LYS A 205 13.84 6.49 -21.52
CA LYS A 205 14.18 7.33 -20.36
C LYS A 205 14.55 6.55 -19.10
N GLY A 206 14.51 5.22 -19.13
CA GLY A 206 14.69 4.38 -17.93
C GLY A 206 13.56 4.54 -16.90
N GLN A 207 12.37 4.93 -17.35
CA GLN A 207 11.20 5.22 -16.52
C GLN A 207 10.20 4.07 -16.49
N ARG A 208 9.41 3.99 -15.43
CA ARG A 208 8.34 3.01 -15.22
C ARG A 208 7.08 3.69 -14.72
N VAL A 209 5.93 3.06 -14.98
CA VAL A 209 4.65 3.42 -14.34
C VAL A 209 4.49 2.59 -13.08
N VAL A 210 4.14 3.21 -11.96
CA VAL A 210 3.71 2.48 -10.76
C VAL A 210 2.23 2.13 -10.93
N VAL A 211 1.90 0.86 -10.78
CA VAL A 211 0.52 0.37 -10.74
C VAL A 211 0.25 -0.14 -9.33
N VAL A 212 -0.66 0.51 -8.62
CA VAL A 212 -1.06 0.11 -7.26
C VAL A 212 -2.44 -0.54 -7.34
N ILE A 213 -2.55 -1.78 -6.88
CA ILE A 213 -3.82 -2.49 -6.75
C ILE A 213 -4.14 -2.59 -5.26
N ALA A 214 -5.07 -1.75 -4.78
CA ALA A 214 -5.51 -1.76 -3.40
C ALA A 214 -6.81 -2.55 -3.30
N THR A 215 -6.78 -3.73 -2.67
CA THR A 215 -7.91 -4.67 -2.62
C THR A 215 -7.96 -5.47 -1.32
N ASP A 216 -9.14 -5.95 -0.96
CA ASP A 216 -9.35 -6.82 0.21
C ASP A 216 -9.74 -8.25 -0.17
N GLY A 217 -9.85 -8.55 -1.47
CA GLY A 217 -10.42 -9.79 -1.97
C GLY A 217 -9.66 -10.47 -3.10
N LEU A 218 -10.11 -11.68 -3.42
CA LEU A 218 -9.73 -12.38 -4.63
C LEU A 218 -10.52 -11.82 -5.82
N PRO A 219 -9.97 -11.89 -7.06
CA PRO A 219 -10.68 -11.42 -8.25
C PRO A 219 -11.98 -12.17 -8.48
N THR A 220 -13.00 -11.44 -8.90
CA THR A 220 -14.27 -11.97 -9.37
C THR A 220 -14.57 -11.42 -10.76
N ASN A 221 -15.54 -12.02 -11.46
CA ASN A 221 -16.11 -11.38 -12.64
C ASN A 221 -17.07 -10.23 -12.26
N ALA A 222 -17.64 -9.55 -13.25
CA ALA A 222 -18.55 -8.42 -13.04
C ALA A 222 -19.84 -8.81 -12.30
N GLU A 223 -20.25 -10.07 -12.37
CA GLU A 223 -21.41 -10.63 -11.66
C GLU A 223 -21.09 -11.06 -10.22
N GLY A 224 -19.81 -10.94 -9.80
CA GLY A 224 -19.36 -11.31 -8.47
C GLY A 224 -19.03 -12.79 -8.27
N TYR A 225 -18.98 -13.59 -9.34
CA TYR A 225 -18.51 -14.98 -9.26
C TYR A 225 -16.99 -15.02 -9.26
N GLY A 226 -16.42 -15.66 -8.24
CA GLY A 226 -14.99 -15.90 -8.09
C GLY A 226 -14.62 -17.37 -8.30
N GLY A 227 -13.40 -17.74 -7.93
CA GLY A 227 -12.87 -19.10 -7.95
C GLY A 227 -11.66 -19.25 -8.86
N GLY A 228 -11.22 -20.52 -9.06
CA GLY A 228 -9.97 -20.81 -9.75
C GLY A 228 -9.90 -20.29 -11.20
N GLU A 229 -11.02 -20.22 -11.89
CA GLU A 229 -11.05 -19.68 -13.27
C GLU A 229 -10.75 -18.17 -13.24
N GLU A 230 -11.40 -17.41 -12.37
CA GLU A 230 -11.20 -15.95 -12.29
C GLU A 230 -9.82 -15.58 -11.74
N THR A 231 -9.30 -16.33 -10.77
CA THR A 231 -7.92 -16.14 -10.31
C THR A 231 -6.90 -16.42 -11.43
N ASN A 232 -7.11 -17.46 -12.25
CA ASN A 232 -6.25 -17.75 -13.40
C ASN A 232 -6.34 -16.66 -14.49
N ARG A 233 -7.54 -16.11 -14.73
CA ARG A 233 -7.72 -14.97 -15.65
C ARG A 233 -6.97 -13.75 -15.17
N PHE A 234 -7.04 -13.45 -13.87
CA PHE A 234 -6.31 -12.35 -13.25
C PHE A 234 -4.78 -12.52 -13.35
N VAL A 235 -4.27 -13.72 -13.05
CA VAL A 235 -2.85 -14.04 -13.24
C VAL A 235 -2.43 -13.83 -14.70
N THR A 236 -3.28 -14.26 -15.66
CA THR A 236 -3.03 -14.06 -17.10
C THR A 236 -3.03 -12.56 -17.46
N ALA A 237 -3.92 -11.78 -16.88
CA ALA A 237 -3.94 -10.33 -17.06
C ALA A 237 -2.66 -9.67 -16.52
N LEU A 238 -2.21 -10.03 -15.31
CA LEU A 238 -0.95 -9.55 -14.75
C LEU A 238 0.25 -9.93 -15.63
N ARG A 239 0.32 -11.20 -16.11
CA ARG A 239 1.35 -11.61 -17.07
C ARG A 239 1.36 -10.77 -18.34
N SER A 240 0.22 -10.24 -18.76
CA SER A 240 0.17 -9.37 -19.92
C SER A 240 0.87 -8.02 -19.74
N LEU A 241 1.22 -7.67 -18.49
CA LEU A 241 2.06 -6.51 -18.14
C LEU A 241 3.56 -6.83 -18.19
N GLU A 242 3.95 -8.12 -18.22
CA GLU A 242 5.34 -8.53 -18.32
C GLU A 242 5.99 -7.92 -19.58
N GLY A 243 7.20 -7.46 -19.42
CA GLY A 243 7.91 -6.73 -20.48
C GLY A 243 7.46 -5.28 -20.69
N LEU A 244 6.39 -4.78 -20.07
CA LEU A 244 6.11 -3.35 -20.02
C LEU A 244 6.95 -2.68 -18.91
N PRO A 245 7.25 -1.38 -19.04
CA PRO A 245 7.98 -0.64 -18.01
C PRO A 245 7.05 -0.28 -16.83
N VAL A 246 6.71 -1.29 -16.03
CA VAL A 246 5.83 -1.16 -14.87
C VAL A 246 6.52 -1.60 -13.58
N TRP A 247 6.06 -1.06 -12.47
CA TRP A 247 6.28 -1.53 -11.11
C TRP A 247 4.90 -1.73 -10.47
N VAL A 248 4.59 -2.96 -10.04
CA VAL A 248 3.29 -3.28 -9.47
C VAL A 248 3.40 -3.37 -7.96
N VAL A 249 2.49 -2.70 -7.26
CA VAL A 249 2.31 -2.78 -5.81
C VAL A 249 0.90 -3.30 -5.54
N ILE A 250 0.78 -4.40 -4.83
CA ILE A 250 -0.50 -4.91 -4.34
C ILE A 250 -0.61 -4.55 -2.87
N ARG A 251 -1.52 -3.62 -2.55
CA ARG A 251 -1.80 -3.19 -1.19
C ARG A 251 -3.03 -3.95 -0.68
N LEU A 252 -2.82 -4.84 0.27
CA LEU A 252 -3.90 -5.60 0.88
C LEU A 252 -4.67 -4.77 1.91
N CYS A 253 -5.99 -4.87 1.88
CA CYS A 253 -6.90 -4.19 2.80
C CYS A 253 -7.57 -5.20 3.75
N THR A 254 -6.93 -6.34 4.01
CA THR A 254 -7.52 -7.44 4.79
C THR A 254 -6.44 -8.27 5.47
N ASP A 255 -6.76 -8.80 6.65
CA ASP A 255 -5.93 -9.78 7.38
C ASP A 255 -6.22 -11.24 6.95
N SER A 256 -6.98 -11.47 5.87
CA SER A 256 -7.32 -12.82 5.39
C SER A 256 -6.10 -13.55 4.89
N LYS A 257 -5.69 -14.60 5.59
CA LYS A 257 -4.55 -15.44 5.20
C LYS A 257 -4.71 -16.05 3.81
N GLN A 258 -5.93 -16.37 3.39
CA GLN A 258 -6.19 -16.91 2.07
C GLN A 258 -5.88 -15.88 0.98
N VAL A 259 -6.30 -14.64 1.19
CA VAL A 259 -6.04 -13.54 0.26
C VAL A 259 -4.55 -13.23 0.23
N ALA A 260 -3.91 -13.04 1.39
CA ALA A 260 -2.49 -12.78 1.48
C ALA A 260 -1.63 -13.89 0.83
N SER A 261 -1.93 -15.19 1.10
CA SER A 261 -1.21 -16.29 0.45
C SER A 261 -1.32 -16.25 -1.07
N PHE A 262 -2.52 -15.96 -1.61
CA PHE A 262 -2.71 -15.86 -3.06
C PHE A 262 -1.82 -14.79 -3.68
N TYR A 263 -1.82 -13.57 -3.12
CA TYR A 263 -1.03 -12.48 -3.67
C TYR A 263 0.48 -12.66 -3.45
N ASN A 264 0.91 -13.20 -2.33
CA ASN A 264 2.32 -13.52 -2.07
C ASN A 264 2.86 -14.61 -3.01
N GLU A 265 2.02 -15.57 -3.43
CA GLU A 265 2.41 -16.58 -4.41
C GLU A 265 2.60 -15.99 -5.83
N LEU A 266 1.97 -14.86 -6.15
CA LEU A 266 2.10 -14.21 -7.46
C LEU A 266 3.53 -13.74 -7.73
N ASP A 267 4.23 -13.23 -6.74
CA ASP A 267 5.62 -12.78 -6.89
C ASP A 267 6.52 -13.90 -7.40
N SER A 268 6.32 -15.12 -6.93
CA SER A 268 7.06 -16.30 -7.40
C SER A 268 6.63 -16.82 -8.78
N GLN A 269 5.44 -16.45 -9.27
CA GLN A 269 4.85 -16.94 -10.52
C GLN A 269 5.03 -15.99 -11.71
N LEU A 270 5.35 -14.74 -11.46
CA LEU A 270 5.42 -13.67 -12.47
C LEU A 270 6.87 -13.23 -12.69
N GLU A 271 7.24 -13.03 -13.96
CA GLU A 271 8.55 -12.49 -14.36
C GLU A 271 8.53 -10.94 -14.38
N MET A 272 7.90 -10.33 -13.40
CA MET A 272 7.78 -8.88 -13.31
C MET A 272 8.10 -8.40 -11.89
N SER A 273 8.51 -7.14 -11.77
CA SER A 273 8.70 -6.52 -10.46
C SER A 273 7.34 -6.27 -9.80
N LEU A 274 7.08 -6.98 -8.71
CA LEU A 274 5.84 -6.90 -7.94
C LEU A 274 6.19 -6.83 -6.46
N GLU A 275 5.46 -6.02 -5.70
CA GLU A 275 5.54 -5.93 -4.24
C GLU A 275 4.15 -6.16 -3.67
N VAL A 276 4.04 -6.96 -2.62
CA VAL A 276 2.81 -7.14 -1.85
C VAL A 276 3.02 -6.53 -0.48
N ILE A 277 2.16 -5.61 -0.08
CA ILE A 277 2.19 -4.99 1.24
C ILE A 277 0.84 -5.17 1.94
N ASP A 278 0.88 -5.56 3.19
CA ASP A 278 -0.30 -5.64 4.05
C ASP A 278 -0.80 -4.24 4.45
N ASP A 279 -1.91 -4.16 5.17
CA ASP A 279 -2.29 -2.91 5.82
C ASP A 279 -1.21 -2.44 6.81
N PHE A 280 -1.22 -1.15 7.13
CA PHE A 280 -0.17 -0.52 7.96
C PHE A 280 0.10 -1.23 9.30
N PHE A 281 -0.94 -1.72 9.96
CA PHE A 281 -0.80 -2.31 11.29
C PHE A 281 -0.27 -3.75 11.22
N GLN A 282 -0.69 -4.51 10.22
CA GLN A 282 -0.22 -5.87 10.00
C GLN A 282 1.23 -5.87 9.52
N GLU A 283 1.54 -5.05 8.54
CA GLU A 283 2.89 -4.82 8.03
C GLU A 283 3.87 -4.46 9.18
N ALA A 284 3.46 -3.53 10.06
CA ALA A 284 4.28 -3.16 11.21
C ALA A 284 4.51 -4.30 12.20
N LYS A 285 3.56 -5.24 12.35
CA LYS A 285 3.76 -6.44 13.20
C LYS A 285 4.77 -7.39 12.59
N GLU A 286 4.74 -7.58 11.26
CA GLU A 286 5.66 -8.45 10.54
C GLU A 286 7.07 -7.90 10.58
N VAL A 287 7.25 -6.64 10.23
CA VAL A 287 8.54 -5.95 10.37
C VAL A 287 9.06 -6.02 11.82
N HIS A 288 8.21 -5.80 12.82
CA HIS A 288 8.65 -5.86 14.22
C HIS A 288 9.10 -7.25 14.67
N ARG A 289 8.54 -8.32 14.10
CA ARG A 289 8.95 -9.71 14.41
C ARG A 289 10.40 -9.95 14.01
N HIS A 290 10.82 -9.43 12.88
CA HIS A 290 12.16 -9.65 12.32
C HIS A 290 13.14 -8.54 12.69
N ASN A 291 12.68 -7.30 12.74
CA ASN A 291 13.49 -6.10 12.95
C ASN A 291 12.93 -5.20 14.06
N PRO A 292 12.90 -5.68 15.34
CA PRO A 292 12.27 -4.99 16.47
C PRO A 292 12.93 -3.65 16.84
N TRP A 293 14.07 -3.33 16.28
CA TRP A 293 14.79 -2.07 16.41
C TRP A 293 14.20 -0.96 15.51
N LEU A 294 13.53 -1.34 14.43
CA LEU A 294 12.91 -0.43 13.48
C LEU A 294 11.52 -0.01 13.97
N ASN A 295 11.25 1.28 13.95
CA ASN A 295 9.90 1.80 14.04
C ASN A 295 9.30 1.85 12.63
N TYR A 296 8.60 0.79 12.22
CA TYR A 296 7.81 0.82 10.99
C TYR A 296 6.65 1.79 11.17
N CYS A 297 6.79 2.98 10.66
CA CYS A 297 5.86 4.09 10.85
C CYS A 297 5.14 4.45 9.55
N LEU A 298 4.06 5.22 9.67
CA LEU A 298 3.19 5.53 8.53
C LEU A 298 3.94 6.18 7.35
N PRO A 299 4.91 7.12 7.52
CA PRO A 299 5.67 7.64 6.38
C PRO A 299 6.42 6.57 5.58
N LEU A 300 6.96 5.53 6.22
CA LEU A 300 7.62 4.43 5.50
C LEU A 300 6.60 3.61 4.71
N HIS A 301 5.47 3.28 5.34
CA HIS A 301 4.38 2.57 4.68
C HIS A 301 3.83 3.34 3.48
N ARG A 302 3.57 4.64 3.64
CA ARG A 302 3.12 5.52 2.56
C ARG A 302 4.12 5.65 1.41
N ALA A 303 5.42 5.63 1.69
CA ALA A 303 6.44 5.59 0.64
C ALA A 303 6.35 4.31 -0.21
N ARG A 304 6.17 3.13 0.44
CA ARG A 304 5.98 1.84 -0.27
C ARG A 304 4.69 1.86 -1.09
N GLU A 305 3.57 2.28 -0.52
CA GLU A 305 2.30 2.43 -1.25
C GLU A 305 2.43 3.39 -2.45
N PHE A 306 3.26 4.42 -2.36
CA PHE A 306 3.53 5.36 -3.47
C PHE A 306 4.43 4.77 -4.55
N GLY A 307 4.91 3.54 -4.35
CA GLY A 307 5.78 2.81 -5.27
C GLY A 307 7.27 3.14 -5.11
N PHE A 308 7.68 3.62 -3.93
CA PHE A 308 9.11 3.76 -3.64
C PHE A 308 9.75 2.39 -3.52
N GLN A 309 10.70 2.13 -4.40
CA GLN A 309 11.40 0.86 -4.51
C GLN A 309 12.84 1.00 -3.98
N ASP A 310 13.19 0.17 -3.02
CA ASP A 310 14.56 -0.07 -2.59
C ASP A 310 14.67 -1.52 -2.12
N ARG A 311 15.65 -2.24 -2.63
CA ARG A 311 15.84 -3.67 -2.35
C ARG A 311 15.88 -4.02 -0.86
N VAL A 312 16.30 -3.10 -0.01
CA VAL A 312 16.36 -3.37 1.43
C VAL A 312 14.96 -3.42 2.05
N LEU A 313 13.97 -2.77 1.43
CA LEU A 313 12.59 -2.78 1.91
C LEU A 313 11.92 -4.14 1.72
N ASP A 314 12.32 -4.92 0.70
CA ASP A 314 11.81 -6.27 0.45
C ASP A 314 12.19 -7.24 1.59
N TYR A 315 13.20 -6.91 2.40
CA TYR A 315 13.72 -7.80 3.44
C TYR A 315 13.22 -7.49 4.85
N ILE A 316 12.67 -6.28 5.10
CA ILE A 316 12.40 -5.84 6.48
C ILE A 316 11.29 -6.62 7.17
N ASP A 317 10.34 -7.17 6.43
CA ASP A 317 9.21 -7.98 6.89
C ASP A 317 9.46 -9.49 6.74
N GLU A 318 10.36 -9.90 5.86
CA GLU A 318 10.66 -11.30 5.59
C GLU A 318 11.68 -11.91 6.57
N ARG A 319 12.71 -11.15 6.96
CA ARG A 319 13.83 -11.64 7.74
C ARG A 319 14.54 -10.57 8.56
N PRO A 320 15.31 -10.97 9.58
CA PRO A 320 16.26 -10.06 10.19
C PRO A 320 17.24 -9.53 9.13
N LEU A 321 17.47 -8.22 9.09
CA LEU A 321 18.47 -7.66 8.20
C LEU A 321 19.87 -8.14 8.62
N SER A 322 20.73 -8.39 7.64
CA SER A 322 22.16 -8.54 7.90
C SER A 322 22.77 -7.18 8.30
N VAL A 323 24.00 -7.17 8.83
CA VAL A 323 24.71 -5.92 9.15
C VAL A 323 24.92 -5.06 7.89
N ALA A 324 25.13 -5.68 6.73
CA ALA A 324 25.23 -4.99 5.46
C ALA A 324 23.89 -4.39 5.02
N ASP A 325 22.78 -5.14 5.15
CA ASP A 325 21.44 -4.63 4.85
C ASP A 325 21.05 -3.49 5.81
N LEU A 326 21.39 -3.60 7.11
CA LEU A 326 21.19 -2.54 8.10
C LEU A 326 21.91 -1.24 7.68
N LYS A 327 23.16 -1.35 7.22
CA LYS A 327 23.91 -0.20 6.70
C LYS A 327 23.19 0.42 5.52
N MET A 328 22.75 -0.39 4.54
CA MET A 328 22.02 0.08 3.37
C MET A 328 20.70 0.75 3.77
N PHE A 329 19.93 0.14 4.68
CA PHE A 329 18.70 0.71 5.19
C PHE A 329 18.93 2.08 5.86
N CYS A 330 19.91 2.19 6.75
CA CYS A 330 20.24 3.46 7.41
C CYS A 330 20.74 4.51 6.42
N ALA A 331 21.51 4.13 5.40
CA ALA A 331 21.97 5.04 4.35
C ALA A 331 20.80 5.58 3.51
N MET A 332 19.86 4.71 3.11
CA MET A 332 18.63 5.09 2.41
C MET A 332 17.75 6.00 3.30
N LEU A 333 17.57 5.62 4.56
CA LEU A 333 16.68 6.34 5.47
C LEU A 333 17.17 7.76 5.78
N PHE A 334 18.46 7.96 5.99
CA PHE A 334 19.02 9.25 6.42
C PHE A 334 19.70 10.03 5.31
N GLY A 335 20.15 9.39 4.22
CA GLY A 335 20.84 10.04 3.11
C GLY A 335 22.18 10.66 3.50
N ASP A 336 22.88 10.09 4.50
CA ASP A 336 24.09 10.65 5.08
C ASP A 336 25.36 9.99 4.50
N GLU A 337 26.16 10.78 3.81
CA GLU A 337 27.40 10.31 3.16
C GLU A 337 28.43 9.77 4.17
N LYS A 338 28.51 10.39 5.36
CA LYS A 338 29.46 9.96 6.40
C LYS A 338 29.06 8.60 6.95
N LEU A 339 27.75 8.37 7.15
CA LEU A 339 27.24 7.05 7.55
C LEU A 339 27.56 6.01 6.48
N SER A 340 27.37 6.34 5.22
CA SER A 340 27.64 5.43 4.09
C SER A 340 29.12 5.03 4.00
N ALA A 341 30.04 5.87 4.47
CA ALA A 341 31.49 5.59 4.51
C ALA A 341 31.91 4.68 5.66
N ILE A 342 31.09 4.53 6.72
CA ILE A 342 31.44 3.69 7.88
C ILE A 342 31.11 2.23 7.54
N ASP A 343 32.04 1.32 7.82
CA ASP A 343 31.79 -0.12 7.79
C ASP A 343 31.41 -0.62 9.20
N PRO A 344 30.14 -0.97 9.44
CA PRO A 344 29.71 -1.41 10.76
C PRO A 344 30.33 -2.73 11.21
N ALA A 345 30.88 -3.53 10.29
CA ALA A 345 31.60 -4.75 10.63
C ALA A 345 32.99 -4.47 11.21
N GLN A 346 33.58 -3.32 10.86
CA GLN A 346 34.89 -2.91 11.35
C GLN A 346 34.79 -1.98 12.56
N ASP A 347 33.84 -1.05 12.55
CA ASP A 347 33.66 -0.08 13.65
C ASP A 347 32.17 0.08 13.95
N TRP A 348 31.64 -0.84 14.75
CA TRP A 348 30.24 -0.80 15.19
C TRP A 348 29.94 0.44 16.06
N GLN A 349 30.89 0.83 16.91
CA GLN A 349 30.68 1.95 17.82
C GLN A 349 30.45 3.24 17.02
N LEU A 350 31.35 3.55 16.11
CA LEU A 350 31.26 4.74 15.25
C LEU A 350 29.98 4.72 14.41
N PHE A 351 29.61 3.56 13.86
CA PHE A 351 28.37 3.40 13.10
C PHE A 351 27.14 3.69 14.00
N SER A 352 27.07 3.05 15.17
CA SER A 352 25.95 3.23 16.10
C SER A 352 25.81 4.67 16.61
N GLU A 353 26.92 5.32 16.95
CA GLU A 353 26.94 6.74 17.35
C GLU A 353 26.48 7.66 16.23
N ARG A 354 26.88 7.38 14.98
CA ARG A 354 26.42 8.15 13.82
C ARG A 354 24.91 7.98 13.58
N VAL A 355 24.40 6.75 13.64
CA VAL A 355 22.96 6.47 13.54
C VAL A 355 22.20 7.20 14.65
N GLU A 356 22.67 7.13 15.90
CA GLU A 356 22.05 7.84 17.03
C GLU A 356 21.97 9.35 16.80
N PHE A 357 23.06 9.95 16.31
CA PHE A 357 23.07 11.37 15.97
C PHE A 357 22.02 11.73 14.90
N LEU A 358 21.91 10.91 13.84
CA LEU A 358 20.94 11.14 12.76
C LEU A 358 19.50 10.97 13.25
N VAL A 359 19.22 9.91 14.00
CA VAL A 359 17.90 9.67 14.59
C VAL A 359 17.40 10.82 15.45
N LYS A 360 18.30 11.47 16.22
CA LYS A 360 17.95 12.62 17.07
C LYS A 360 17.52 13.86 16.27
N ASN A 361 17.92 13.94 15.00
CA ASN A 361 17.57 15.04 14.10
C ASN A 361 16.29 14.80 13.30
N GLU A 362 15.69 13.60 13.38
CA GLU A 362 14.47 13.27 12.69
C GLU A 362 13.27 13.39 13.63
N LYS A 363 12.07 13.57 13.05
CA LYS A 363 10.83 13.60 13.80
C LYS A 363 10.52 12.25 14.44
N LEU A 364 9.91 12.29 15.61
CA LEU A 364 9.26 11.13 16.19
C LEU A 364 8.03 10.76 15.35
N ASN A 365 7.77 9.47 15.23
CA ASN A 365 6.63 8.93 14.51
C ASN A 365 5.83 7.98 15.41
N TYR A 366 4.54 7.87 15.16
CA TYR A 366 3.70 6.89 15.84
C TYR A 366 4.22 5.47 15.57
N ASN A 367 4.45 4.74 16.65
CA ASN A 367 4.81 3.32 16.59
C ASN A 367 3.54 2.50 16.85
N PRO A 368 3.05 1.73 15.87
CA PRO A 368 1.80 0.99 16.01
C PRO A 368 1.88 -0.16 17.04
N ILE A 369 3.09 -0.72 17.27
CA ILE A 369 3.31 -1.78 18.26
C ILE A 369 3.33 -1.23 19.69
N LYS A 370 3.99 -0.09 19.90
CA LYS A 370 4.11 0.54 21.22
C LYS A 370 2.98 1.54 21.50
N LYS A 371 2.14 1.84 20.50
CA LYS A 371 1.00 2.78 20.56
C LYS A 371 1.37 4.17 21.10
N LYS A 372 2.54 4.67 20.69
CA LYS A 372 3.07 5.98 21.06
C LYS A 372 4.14 6.45 20.08
N GLU A 373 4.45 7.73 20.11
CA GLU A 373 5.54 8.30 19.32
C GLU A 373 6.91 7.71 19.72
N LYS A 374 7.71 7.37 18.73
CA LYS A 374 9.03 6.79 18.86
C LYS A 374 9.95 7.33 17.76
N PRO A 375 11.27 7.34 18.01
CA PRO A 375 12.23 7.59 16.94
C PRO A 375 12.18 6.46 15.88
N TRP A 376 12.71 6.73 14.71
CA TRP A 376 12.80 5.79 13.60
C TRP A 376 13.53 4.50 13.96
N ILE A 377 14.60 4.63 14.73
CA ILE A 377 15.45 3.49 15.15
C ILE A 377 15.61 3.51 16.66
N SER A 378 15.39 2.36 17.30
CA SER A 378 15.72 2.12 18.70
C SER A 378 17.18 1.70 18.82
N ILE A 379 18.07 2.65 19.14
CA ILE A 379 19.51 2.38 19.23
C ILE A 379 19.82 1.24 20.18
N GLY A 380 19.18 1.19 21.35
CA GLY A 380 19.38 0.11 22.31
C GLY A 380 18.94 -1.28 21.80
N ALA A 381 17.88 -1.35 20.97
CA ALA A 381 17.46 -2.61 20.34
C ALA A 381 18.40 -2.99 19.18
N MET A 382 18.82 -2.03 18.37
CA MET A 382 19.78 -2.21 17.31
C MET A 382 21.13 -2.75 17.85
N ASN A 383 21.65 -2.13 18.92
CA ASN A 383 22.90 -2.55 19.55
C ASN A 383 22.80 -3.95 20.18
N ARG A 384 21.66 -4.33 20.75
CA ARG A 384 21.46 -5.70 21.25
C ARG A 384 21.42 -6.75 20.16
N MET A 385 20.96 -6.39 18.96
CA MET A 385 20.80 -7.34 17.86
C MET A 385 22.10 -7.50 17.03
N TYR A 386 22.85 -6.42 16.85
CA TYR A 386 23.97 -6.37 15.91
C TYR A 386 25.30 -5.97 16.54
N GLY A 387 25.27 -5.34 17.71
CA GLY A 387 26.48 -4.92 18.42
C GLY A 387 27.34 -6.09 18.86
N PRO A 388 28.60 -5.86 19.14
CA PRO A 388 29.46 -6.88 19.69
C PRO A 388 28.88 -7.39 21.02
N PRO A 389 29.03 -8.69 21.33
CA PRO A 389 28.61 -9.21 22.62
C PRO A 389 29.23 -8.37 23.74
N TRP A 390 28.42 -8.00 24.74
CA TRP A 390 28.92 -7.29 25.92
C TRP A 390 30.00 -8.15 26.57
N GLU A 391 31.27 -7.87 26.29
CA GLU A 391 32.33 -8.35 27.19
C GLU A 391 32.04 -7.67 28.52
N CYS A 392 31.74 -8.50 29.54
CA CYS A 392 31.79 -8.05 30.91
C CYS A 392 33.19 -7.51 31.14
N VAL A 393 33.36 -6.22 31.10
CA VAL A 393 34.54 -5.56 31.62
C VAL A 393 34.45 -5.78 33.14
N LEU A 394 34.97 -6.89 33.57
CA LEU A 394 35.32 -7.08 34.98
C LEU A 394 36.43 -6.10 35.28
N MET A 395 36.05 -4.97 35.90
CA MET A 395 37.01 -4.14 36.65
C MET A 395 37.41 -4.87 37.94
#